data_7352c5bfd6fda2c0ce6ad4b94fe3ac15
#
_entry.id   7352c5bfd6fda2c0ce6ad4b94fe3ac15
#
_cell.length_a   1.000
_cell.length_b   1.000
_cell.length_c   1.000
_cell.angle_alpha   90.00
_cell.angle_beta   90.00
_cell.angle_gamma   90.00
#
_symmetry.space_group_name_H-M   'P 1'
#
loop_
_entity.id
_entity.type
_entity.pdbx_description
1 polymer ?
#
loop_
_entity_poly.entity_id
_entity_poly.type
_entity_poly.pdbx_seq_one_letter_code
_entity_poly.pdbx_strand_id
1 'polypeptide(L)'
;MEYKLKAFCISALLILLQVNEIFAESGYELWLRYHLIEDVALKRYYQIKNSSIVFTARTQKQLVAKTELYNGLKGLLGFTIQETHDVKDNCLLVGNVESSPLITSLLCAKELDSLGDEGYIIRSLQIEQKKVTVVVAQKDQGLLYAIFHYLKLIQTHQSLDGVSVKEVPQIKYRVLNHWDNLDGTIERGYAGYSLWDWERLPFYRSQRCVDYARANASIGINGTVLNNVNANAKSLRTEWLIKAAGLADSFRPYGIRVFLTARFSAPQEIGNLDTSDPMNPKVKQWWRNKVTEIYEYIPDFGGFLIKANSEGQPGPQDYGRTHAEGANMIAEALQPYGGILFWRAFVYKNERYVDRVVTGYNEFKPLDGQFKENVFLQTKNGPIDFQPREPFHPLFGKMPNTALSLEFQITQENLGHAGHLVYLAPLFEETLQSDVYGDGKGNTVSKILQNYHETCGMSAIAGVSNVGTDLNWTGYLFGQANWHAFGRLAWNPDLTSEKVSEEWVRMTFSNREDVIDSIKRMMLISREAAVNYMID
;
A
#
# COMPACT_ATOMS: atom_id res chain seq x y z
N MET A 1 -49.51 46.77 1.45
CA MET A 1 -48.96 45.68 0.57
C MET A 1 -47.44 45.70 0.57
N GLU A 2 -46.80 46.85 0.51
CA GLU A 2 -45.30 46.98 0.50
C GLU A 2 -44.60 46.43 1.76
N TYR A 3 -45.15 46.63 2.96
CA TYR A 3 -44.54 46.10 4.20
C TYR A 3 -44.51 44.56 4.25
N LYS A 4 -45.55 43.90 3.74
CA LYS A 4 -45.57 42.43 3.68
C LYS A 4 -44.60 41.86 2.67
N LEU A 5 -44.36 42.57 1.55
CA LEU A 5 -43.39 42.21 0.52
C LEU A 5 -41.96 42.37 1.03
N LYS A 6 -41.68 43.48 1.74
CA LYS A 6 -40.35 43.73 2.36
C LYS A 6 -40.04 42.68 3.45
N ALA A 7 -41.01 42.34 4.28
CA ALA A 7 -40.86 41.28 5.28
C ALA A 7 -40.64 39.90 4.65
N PHE A 8 -41.33 39.58 3.57
CA PHE A 8 -41.13 38.33 2.82
C PHE A 8 -39.75 38.29 2.16
N CYS A 9 -39.29 39.38 1.55
CA CYS A 9 -37.95 39.47 0.94
C CYS A 9 -36.85 39.36 2.00
N ILE A 10 -36.99 39.96 3.18
CA ILE A 10 -36.03 39.85 4.29
C ILE A 10 -36.02 38.42 4.84
N SER A 11 -37.19 37.78 5.02
CA SER A 11 -37.23 36.38 5.46
C SER A 11 -36.67 35.41 4.43
N ALA A 12 -36.91 35.63 3.14
CA ALA A 12 -36.32 34.85 2.06
C ALA A 12 -34.77 35.05 1.98
N LEU A 13 -34.29 36.28 2.21
CA LEU A 13 -32.88 36.60 2.27
C LEU A 13 -32.19 35.96 3.51
N LEU A 14 -32.87 35.96 4.65
CA LEU A 14 -32.37 35.28 5.86
C LEU A 14 -32.37 33.76 5.73
N ILE A 15 -33.33 33.15 5.00
CA ILE A 15 -33.34 31.74 4.67
C ILE A 15 -32.19 31.41 3.69
N LEU A 16 -31.93 32.27 2.71
CA LEU A 16 -30.77 32.14 1.79
C LEU A 16 -29.42 32.32 2.49
N LEU A 17 -29.35 33.10 3.57
CA LEU A 17 -28.17 33.28 4.38
C LEU A 17 -27.96 32.11 5.39
N GLN A 18 -28.97 31.26 5.59
CA GLN A 18 -28.87 30.02 6.37
C GLN A 18 -28.60 28.78 5.51
N VAL A 19 -28.32 28.93 4.24
CA VAL A 19 -27.69 27.85 3.46
C VAL A 19 -26.28 27.70 4.07
N ASN A 20 -26.19 26.86 5.09
CA ASN A 20 -24.92 26.24 5.44
C ASN A 20 -24.35 25.75 4.11
N GLU A 21 -23.19 26.24 3.73
CA GLU A 21 -22.48 25.72 2.59
C GLU A 21 -22.35 24.21 2.85
N ILE A 22 -23.26 23.44 2.25
CA ILE A 22 -23.13 21.99 2.20
C ILE A 22 -21.97 21.78 1.21
N PHE A 23 -20.77 21.88 1.71
CA PHE A 23 -19.61 21.38 0.98
C PHE A 23 -19.83 19.89 0.86
N ALA A 24 -20.23 19.45 -0.33
CA ALA A 24 -20.22 18.04 -0.65
C ALA A 24 -18.80 17.55 -0.41
N GLU A 25 -18.63 16.56 0.46
CA GLU A 25 -17.32 16.04 0.79
C GLU A 25 -16.66 15.48 -0.46
N SER A 26 -15.46 15.95 -0.76
CA SER A 26 -14.72 15.59 -1.98
C SER A 26 -14.16 14.16 -1.94
N GLY A 27 -14.00 13.58 -0.75
CA GLY A 27 -13.29 12.33 -0.54
C GLY A 27 -11.76 12.45 -0.59
N TYR A 28 -11.21 13.65 -0.75
CA TYR A 28 -9.77 13.87 -0.86
C TYR A 28 -8.99 13.37 0.35
N GLU A 29 -9.54 13.56 1.57
CA GLU A 29 -8.89 13.18 2.82
C GLU A 29 -8.88 11.66 3.06
N LEU A 30 -9.51 10.87 2.20
CA LEU A 30 -9.60 9.42 2.30
C LEU A 30 -10.21 9.00 3.66
N TRP A 31 -9.57 8.08 4.36
CA TRP A 31 -9.86 7.64 5.72
C TRP A 31 -9.10 8.42 6.79
N LEU A 32 -8.32 9.45 6.42
CA LEU A 32 -7.50 10.29 7.30
C LEU A 32 -8.14 11.66 7.57
N ARG A 33 -9.46 11.67 7.72
CA ARG A 33 -10.28 12.89 7.85
C ARG A 33 -10.16 13.54 9.20
N TYR A 34 -9.93 12.76 10.24
CA TYR A 34 -9.82 13.21 11.63
C TYR A 34 -10.92 14.18 12.04
N HIS A 35 -12.18 13.84 11.72
CA HIS A 35 -13.33 14.65 12.09
C HIS A 35 -13.43 14.84 13.60
N LEU A 36 -13.79 16.05 13.99
CA LEU A 36 -13.96 16.40 15.40
C LEU A 36 -14.97 15.44 16.07
N ILE A 37 -14.59 14.86 17.19
CA ILE A 37 -15.47 14.02 17.99
C ILE A 37 -16.58 14.90 18.58
N GLU A 38 -17.82 14.66 18.19
CA GLU A 38 -19.00 15.46 18.59
C GLU A 38 -19.45 15.11 20.01
N ASP A 39 -19.36 13.82 20.41
CA ASP A 39 -19.68 13.39 21.77
C ASP A 39 -18.75 14.07 22.79
N VAL A 40 -19.34 14.94 23.59
CA VAL A 40 -18.61 15.78 24.54
C VAL A 40 -17.92 14.95 25.62
N ALA A 41 -18.55 13.87 26.09
CA ALA A 41 -17.99 13.01 27.14
C ALA A 41 -16.81 12.21 26.61
N LEU A 42 -16.96 11.61 25.42
CA LEU A 42 -15.93 10.86 24.74
C LEU A 42 -14.74 11.76 24.35
N LYS A 43 -15.00 12.93 23.79
CA LYS A 43 -13.96 13.92 23.50
C LYS A 43 -13.19 14.31 24.75
N ARG A 44 -13.88 14.60 25.85
CA ARG A 44 -13.26 14.93 27.13
C ARG A 44 -12.42 13.77 27.68
N TYR A 45 -12.90 12.54 27.52
CA TYR A 45 -12.13 11.35 27.87
C TYR A 45 -10.79 11.30 27.13
N TYR A 46 -10.79 11.45 25.81
CA TYR A 46 -9.54 11.45 25.01
C TYR A 46 -8.66 12.67 25.31
N GLN A 47 -9.23 13.83 25.59
CA GLN A 47 -8.48 15.01 26.01
C GLN A 47 -7.72 14.76 27.32
N ILE A 48 -8.34 14.06 28.29
CA ILE A 48 -7.69 13.67 29.55
C ILE A 48 -6.57 12.67 29.27
N LYS A 49 -6.80 11.64 28.43
CA LYS A 49 -5.81 10.60 28.09
C LYS A 49 -4.62 11.12 27.29
N ASN A 50 -4.75 12.29 26.69
CA ASN A 50 -3.73 13.00 25.95
C ASN A 50 -3.44 14.37 26.58
N SER A 51 -3.28 14.42 27.92
CA SER A 51 -3.07 15.68 28.64
C SER A 51 -1.81 16.42 28.18
N SER A 52 -0.79 15.68 27.78
CA SER A 52 0.47 16.18 27.24
C SER A 52 1.16 15.11 26.40
N ILE A 53 2.11 15.51 25.57
CA ILE A 53 2.91 14.61 24.73
C ILE A 53 4.38 14.77 25.07
N VAL A 54 5.07 13.62 25.23
CA VAL A 54 6.53 13.53 25.31
C VAL A 54 7.01 12.88 24.02
N PHE A 55 7.53 13.67 23.09
CA PHE A 55 8.02 13.19 21.80
C PHE A 55 9.15 14.07 21.25
N THR A 56 10.39 13.59 21.34
CA THR A 56 11.55 14.25 20.74
C THR A 56 11.83 13.65 19.35
N ALA A 57 11.47 14.39 18.31
CA ALA A 57 11.74 14.00 16.92
C ALA A 57 13.13 14.51 16.47
N ARG A 58 13.95 13.62 15.88
CA ARG A 58 15.33 13.91 15.45
C ARG A 58 15.54 13.63 13.95
N THR A 59 14.81 12.72 13.37
CA THR A 59 14.91 12.36 11.94
C THR A 59 13.75 12.94 11.16
N GLN A 60 13.90 13.03 9.83
CA GLN A 60 12.82 13.49 8.95
C GLN A 60 11.56 12.62 9.08
N LYS A 61 11.72 11.31 9.23
CA LYS A 61 10.60 10.38 9.41
C LYS A 61 9.90 10.60 10.75
N GLN A 62 10.64 10.83 11.82
CA GLN A 62 10.06 11.17 13.12
C GLN A 62 9.35 12.54 13.10
N LEU A 63 9.85 13.52 12.31
CA LEU A 63 9.18 14.80 12.13
C LEU A 63 7.84 14.65 11.42
N VAL A 64 7.79 13.83 10.36
CA VAL A 64 6.53 13.49 9.67
C VAL A 64 5.57 12.80 10.64
N ALA A 65 6.03 11.81 11.37
CA ALA A 65 5.24 11.09 12.39
C ALA A 65 4.70 12.03 13.47
N LYS A 66 5.52 12.96 13.95
CA LYS A 66 5.13 13.97 14.92
C LYS A 66 4.06 14.92 14.36
N THR A 67 4.27 15.40 13.13
CA THR A 67 3.32 16.28 12.44
C THR A 67 1.95 15.59 12.29
N GLU A 68 1.96 14.30 11.87
CA GLU A 68 0.73 13.51 11.74
C GLU A 68 0.00 13.38 13.07
N LEU A 69 0.72 13.04 14.15
CA LEU A 69 0.15 12.90 15.49
C LEU A 69 -0.55 14.20 15.96
N TYR A 70 0.14 15.33 15.82
CA TYR A 70 -0.40 16.62 16.25
C TYR A 70 -1.60 17.06 15.41
N ASN A 71 -1.53 16.89 14.10
CA ASN A 71 -2.63 17.23 13.18
C ASN A 71 -3.85 16.34 13.44
N GLY A 72 -3.64 15.03 13.58
CA GLY A 72 -4.71 14.08 13.85
C GLY A 72 -5.39 14.35 15.20
N LEU A 73 -4.62 14.54 16.27
CA LEU A 73 -5.18 14.85 17.58
C LEU A 73 -5.88 16.22 17.59
N LYS A 74 -5.34 17.22 16.91
CA LYS A 74 -5.99 18.53 16.79
C LYS A 74 -7.34 18.43 16.06
N GLY A 75 -7.38 17.68 14.96
CA GLY A 75 -8.64 17.42 14.23
C GLY A 75 -9.67 16.73 15.11
N LEU A 76 -9.31 15.60 15.71
CA LEU A 76 -10.21 14.76 16.50
C LEU A 76 -10.67 15.43 17.80
N LEU A 77 -9.81 16.19 18.48
CA LEU A 77 -10.07 16.71 19.83
C LEU A 77 -10.36 18.22 19.87
N GLY A 78 -10.10 18.94 18.79
CA GLY A 78 -10.40 20.37 18.66
C GLY A 78 -9.44 21.31 19.38
N PHE A 79 -8.29 20.82 19.89
CA PHE A 79 -7.28 21.66 20.52
C PHE A 79 -5.87 21.14 20.29
N THR A 80 -4.88 22.01 20.49
CA THR A 80 -3.46 21.64 20.39
C THR A 80 -2.96 21.13 21.72
N ILE A 81 -2.41 19.90 21.74
CA ILE A 81 -1.88 19.29 22.95
C ILE A 81 -0.50 19.85 23.26
N GLN A 82 -0.23 20.09 24.54
CA GLN A 82 1.04 20.62 25.01
C GLN A 82 2.14 19.55 24.92
N GLU A 83 3.27 19.89 24.31
CA GLU A 83 4.50 19.11 24.38
C GLU A 83 5.21 19.36 25.72
N THR A 84 5.74 18.30 26.31
CA THR A 84 6.51 18.37 27.59
C THR A 84 7.73 17.48 27.50
N HIS A 85 8.74 17.77 28.31
CA HIS A 85 9.93 16.91 28.45
C HIS A 85 9.76 15.86 29.54
N ASP A 86 8.95 16.16 30.55
CA ASP A 86 8.71 15.29 31.69
C ASP A 86 7.43 14.48 31.53
N VAL A 87 7.47 13.25 32.00
CA VAL A 87 6.30 12.36 32.05
C VAL A 87 5.32 12.91 33.09
N LYS A 88 4.09 13.22 32.65
CA LYS A 88 2.96 13.64 33.48
C LYS A 88 1.90 12.56 33.57
N ASP A 89 0.95 12.68 34.46
CA ASP A 89 -0.20 11.78 34.50
C ASP A 89 -1.07 11.94 33.26
N ASN A 90 -1.51 10.81 32.68
CA ASN A 90 -2.26 10.74 31.45
C ASN A 90 -1.54 11.36 30.22
N CYS A 91 -0.22 11.31 30.17
CA CYS A 91 0.53 11.75 29.01
C CYS A 91 0.68 10.62 27.98
N LEU A 92 0.92 11.04 26.74
CA LEU A 92 1.33 10.18 25.64
C LEU A 92 2.86 10.23 25.50
N LEU A 93 3.52 9.09 25.70
CA LEU A 93 4.97 8.94 25.54
C LEU A 93 5.25 8.26 24.20
N VAL A 94 5.91 8.97 23.29
CA VAL A 94 6.15 8.52 21.92
C VAL A 94 7.64 8.47 21.61
N GLY A 95 8.12 7.39 21.03
CA GLY A 95 9.50 7.29 20.57
C GLY A 95 9.89 5.89 20.10
N ASN A 96 11.13 5.80 19.64
CA ASN A 96 11.77 4.52 19.34
C ASN A 96 12.93 4.24 20.29
N VAL A 97 13.51 3.05 20.20
CA VAL A 97 14.61 2.60 21.06
C VAL A 97 15.82 3.55 20.98
N GLU A 98 16.10 4.13 19.83
CA GLU A 98 17.26 5.01 19.60
C GLU A 98 17.00 6.45 20.11
N SER A 99 15.75 6.91 20.11
CA SER A 99 15.39 8.29 20.45
C SER A 99 15.08 8.52 21.93
N SER A 100 14.74 7.47 22.69
CA SER A 100 14.28 7.59 24.06
C SER A 100 14.84 6.49 24.99
N PRO A 101 15.85 6.80 25.81
CA PRO A 101 16.35 5.87 26.85
C PRO A 101 15.28 5.43 27.84
N LEU A 102 14.29 6.30 28.12
CA LEU A 102 13.17 5.97 28.99
C LEU A 102 12.36 4.79 28.43
N ILE A 103 12.10 4.77 27.11
CA ILE A 103 11.35 3.70 26.45
C ILE A 103 12.08 2.36 26.60
N THR A 104 13.40 2.34 26.45
CA THR A 104 14.19 1.12 26.62
C THR A 104 14.17 0.58 28.05
N SER A 105 13.93 1.42 29.04
CA SER A 105 13.79 0.99 30.45
C SER A 105 12.40 0.47 30.80
N LEU A 106 11.38 0.79 29.99
CA LEU A 106 9.98 0.44 30.28
C LEU A 106 9.55 -0.90 29.66
N LEU A 107 10.22 -1.34 28.62
CA LEU A 107 9.87 -2.54 27.86
C LEU A 107 11.03 -3.53 27.81
N CYS A 108 10.72 -4.82 27.79
CA CYS A 108 11.73 -5.86 27.70
C CYS A 108 12.47 -5.80 26.35
N ALA A 109 13.80 -5.90 26.35
CA ALA A 109 14.62 -5.87 25.14
C ALA A 109 14.16 -6.94 24.12
N LYS A 110 13.86 -8.17 24.56
CA LYS A 110 13.35 -9.23 23.69
C LYS A 110 12.02 -8.86 23.00
N GLU A 111 11.15 -8.13 23.70
CA GLU A 111 9.89 -7.66 23.14
C GLU A 111 10.12 -6.59 22.07
N LEU A 112 11.03 -5.65 22.33
CA LEU A 112 11.43 -4.62 21.38
C LEU A 112 12.11 -5.21 20.13
N ASP A 113 13.04 -6.14 20.30
CA ASP A 113 13.75 -6.82 19.20
C ASP A 113 12.79 -7.58 18.28
N SER A 114 11.70 -8.14 18.84
CA SER A 114 10.70 -8.86 18.07
C SER A 114 9.83 -7.98 17.16
N LEU A 115 9.95 -6.65 17.26
CA LEU A 115 9.22 -5.70 16.41
C LEU A 115 9.85 -5.54 15.01
N GLY A 116 11.13 -5.85 14.86
CA GLY A 116 11.86 -5.60 13.61
C GLY A 116 11.81 -4.12 13.20
N ASP A 117 11.91 -3.86 11.91
CA ASP A 117 11.99 -2.48 11.40
C ASP A 117 10.63 -1.74 11.38
N GLU A 118 9.53 -2.48 11.28
CA GLU A 118 8.20 -1.92 11.01
C GLU A 118 7.18 -2.18 12.12
N GLY A 119 7.45 -3.08 13.07
CA GLY A 119 6.55 -3.40 14.15
C GLY A 119 6.53 -2.33 15.25
N TYR A 120 5.47 -2.34 16.04
CA TYR A 120 5.24 -1.36 17.12
C TYR A 120 4.39 -1.91 18.26
N ILE A 121 4.42 -1.16 19.38
CA ILE A 121 3.59 -1.38 20.56
C ILE A 121 2.85 -0.10 20.91
N ILE A 122 1.56 -0.21 21.25
CA ILE A 122 0.76 0.82 21.91
C ILE A 122 0.25 0.21 23.21
N ARG A 123 0.65 0.78 24.36
CA ARG A 123 0.33 0.16 25.63
C ARG A 123 0.09 1.18 26.74
N SER A 124 -0.95 0.97 27.55
CA SER A 124 -1.14 1.71 28.79
C SER A 124 -0.22 1.14 29.87
N LEU A 125 0.60 1.98 30.49
CA LEU A 125 1.52 1.62 31.56
C LEU A 125 1.32 2.53 32.77
N GLN A 126 1.80 2.08 33.90
CA GLN A 126 1.97 2.92 35.10
C GLN A 126 3.46 3.14 35.32
N ILE A 127 3.87 4.40 35.33
CA ILE A 127 5.24 4.84 35.64
C ILE A 127 5.16 5.55 36.97
N GLU A 128 5.74 4.96 38.02
CA GLU A 128 5.52 5.41 39.41
C GLU A 128 4.00 5.44 39.72
N GLN A 129 3.42 6.63 39.98
CA GLN A 129 1.99 6.81 40.23
C GLN A 129 1.23 7.42 39.04
N LYS A 130 1.89 7.58 37.87
CA LYS A 130 1.34 8.24 36.69
C LYS A 130 0.86 7.20 35.71
N LYS A 131 -0.34 7.37 35.19
CA LYS A 131 -0.86 6.59 34.05
C LYS A 131 -0.30 7.17 32.74
N VAL A 132 0.25 6.33 31.88
CA VAL A 132 0.91 6.77 30.65
C VAL A 132 0.47 5.84 29.51
N THR A 133 0.17 6.39 28.36
CA THR A 133 0.07 5.59 27.12
C THR A 133 1.40 5.70 26.39
N VAL A 134 2.04 4.57 26.12
CA VAL A 134 3.29 4.52 25.34
C VAL A 134 2.99 4.09 23.90
N VAL A 135 3.62 4.79 22.95
CA VAL A 135 3.61 4.47 21.52
C VAL A 135 5.06 4.28 21.09
N VAL A 136 5.44 3.04 20.84
CA VAL A 136 6.84 2.62 20.75
C VAL A 136 7.08 1.74 19.55
N ALA A 137 8.24 1.90 18.92
CA ALA A 137 8.75 1.01 17.87
C ALA A 137 10.26 0.77 18.04
N GLN A 138 10.79 -0.23 17.32
CA GLN A 138 12.23 -0.45 17.23
C GLN A 138 12.88 0.63 16.35
N LYS A 139 12.26 0.95 15.21
CA LYS A 139 12.74 1.89 14.19
C LYS A 139 11.71 2.97 13.87
N ASP A 140 12.16 4.02 13.18
CA ASP A 140 11.32 5.16 12.78
C ASP A 140 10.11 4.77 11.93
N GLN A 141 10.25 3.72 11.10
CA GLN A 141 9.14 3.27 10.24
C GLN A 141 8.01 2.69 11.09
N GLY A 142 8.33 1.82 12.03
CA GLY A 142 7.33 1.28 12.96
C GLY A 142 6.67 2.37 13.80
N LEU A 143 7.43 3.43 14.16
CA LEU A 143 6.88 4.56 14.92
C LEU A 143 5.83 5.34 14.10
N LEU A 144 6.07 5.56 12.81
CA LEU A 144 5.09 6.20 11.93
C LEU A 144 3.78 5.36 11.83
N TYR A 145 3.91 4.04 11.66
CA TYR A 145 2.76 3.14 11.64
C TYR A 145 2.02 3.09 12.99
N ALA A 146 2.76 3.12 14.09
CA ALA A 146 2.18 3.19 15.43
C ALA A 146 1.32 4.44 15.64
N ILE A 147 1.77 5.57 15.12
CA ILE A 147 1.03 6.84 15.22
C ILE A 147 -0.25 6.80 14.40
N PHE A 148 -0.22 6.29 13.18
CA PHE A 148 -1.45 6.09 12.41
C PHE A 148 -2.42 5.14 13.12
N HIS A 149 -1.92 4.07 13.73
CA HIS A 149 -2.77 3.15 14.51
C HIS A 149 -3.34 3.82 15.75
N TYR A 150 -2.53 4.58 16.49
CA TYR A 150 -3.00 5.32 17.66
C TYR A 150 -4.12 6.31 17.32
N LEU A 151 -3.95 7.08 16.26
CA LEU A 151 -4.99 7.99 15.76
C LEU A 151 -6.25 7.23 15.31
N LYS A 152 -6.08 6.08 14.66
CA LYS A 152 -7.18 5.19 14.27
C LYS A 152 -7.98 4.72 15.49
N LEU A 153 -7.34 4.32 16.60
CA LEU A 153 -8.05 3.93 17.84
C LEU A 153 -8.99 5.05 18.32
N ILE A 154 -8.52 6.29 18.30
CA ILE A 154 -9.34 7.44 18.71
C ILE A 154 -10.43 7.72 17.68
N GLN A 155 -10.10 7.70 16.39
CA GLN A 155 -11.03 7.96 15.29
C GLN A 155 -12.17 6.93 15.23
N THR A 156 -11.90 5.68 15.62
CA THR A 156 -12.88 4.59 15.67
C THR A 156 -13.51 4.40 17.06
N HIS A 157 -13.36 5.38 17.93
CA HIS A 157 -13.94 5.43 19.27
C HIS A 157 -13.54 4.26 20.19
N GLN A 158 -12.33 3.72 20.03
CA GLN A 158 -11.81 2.65 20.89
C GLN A 158 -11.34 3.20 22.24
N SER A 159 -11.54 2.42 23.31
CA SER A 159 -11.02 2.78 24.63
C SER A 159 -9.49 2.76 24.66
N LEU A 160 -8.90 3.76 25.29
CA LEU A 160 -7.47 3.80 25.61
C LEU A 160 -7.15 3.26 27.01
N ASP A 161 -8.18 2.89 27.82
CA ASP A 161 -7.97 2.29 29.12
C ASP A 161 -7.49 0.85 28.98
N GLY A 162 -6.31 0.57 29.51
CA GLY A 162 -5.71 -0.77 29.41
C GLY A 162 -5.34 -1.18 27.99
N VAL A 163 -5.20 -0.21 27.06
CA VAL A 163 -4.81 -0.54 25.67
C VAL A 163 -3.51 -1.35 25.67
N SER A 164 -3.50 -2.44 24.91
CA SER A 164 -2.35 -3.32 24.71
C SER A 164 -2.37 -3.85 23.29
N VAL A 165 -1.68 -3.17 22.40
CA VAL A 165 -1.52 -3.50 20.99
C VAL A 165 -0.06 -3.82 20.75
N LYS A 166 0.21 -4.92 20.05
CA LYS A 166 1.50 -5.25 19.45
C LYS A 166 1.22 -5.69 18.02
N GLU A 167 1.81 -4.99 17.07
CA GLU A 167 1.64 -5.27 15.64
C GLU A 167 3.00 -5.40 14.96
N VAL A 168 3.12 -6.39 14.11
CA VAL A 168 4.26 -6.61 13.22
C VAL A 168 3.68 -7.04 11.86
N PRO A 169 4.11 -6.45 10.74
CA PRO A 169 3.60 -6.87 9.44
C PRO A 169 4.01 -8.31 9.15
N GLN A 170 3.05 -9.09 8.66
CA GLN A 170 3.28 -10.51 8.32
C GLN A 170 3.88 -10.67 6.91
N ILE A 171 3.71 -9.66 6.05
CA ILE A 171 4.28 -9.61 4.70
C ILE A 171 5.27 -8.44 4.62
N LYS A 172 6.49 -8.72 4.17
CA LYS A 172 7.60 -7.75 4.15
C LYS A 172 7.42 -6.65 3.10
N TYR A 173 7.10 -7.01 1.86
CA TYR A 173 6.92 -6.06 0.76
C TYR A 173 5.44 -5.96 0.40
N ARG A 174 4.87 -4.79 0.57
CA ARG A 174 3.46 -4.48 0.33
C ARG A 174 3.41 -3.34 -0.68
N VAL A 175 3.22 -3.68 -1.96
CA VAL A 175 3.55 -2.82 -3.08
C VAL A 175 2.31 -2.48 -3.90
N LEU A 176 2.17 -1.22 -4.31
CA LEU A 176 1.21 -0.84 -5.35
C LEU A 176 1.88 -0.86 -6.72
N ASN A 177 1.24 -1.52 -7.68
CA ASN A 177 1.64 -1.50 -9.07
C ASN A 177 0.79 -0.49 -9.83
N HIS A 178 1.37 0.63 -10.24
CA HIS A 178 0.71 1.59 -11.11
C HIS A 178 0.84 1.16 -12.58
N TRP A 179 -0.27 1.20 -13.30
CA TRP A 179 -0.27 1.01 -14.75
C TRP A 179 -0.25 2.36 -15.47
N ASP A 180 0.55 3.27 -14.93
CA ASP A 180 0.72 4.62 -15.40
C ASP A 180 1.72 4.69 -16.56
N ASN A 181 1.33 5.34 -17.64
CA ASN A 181 2.19 5.56 -18.80
C ASN A 181 2.99 6.87 -18.67
N LEU A 182 4.08 6.97 -19.44
CA LEU A 182 4.94 8.15 -19.41
C LEU A 182 4.29 9.41 -20.02
N ASP A 183 3.17 9.25 -20.73
CA ASP A 183 2.34 10.34 -21.26
C ASP A 183 1.25 10.81 -20.28
N GLY A 184 1.21 10.26 -19.06
CA GLY A 184 0.24 10.61 -18.04
C GLY A 184 -1.08 9.85 -18.11
N THR A 185 -1.29 8.99 -19.10
CA THR A 185 -2.45 8.10 -19.14
C THR A 185 -2.28 6.90 -18.18
N ILE A 186 -3.38 6.28 -17.79
CA ILE A 186 -3.38 5.07 -16.96
C ILE A 186 -4.08 3.96 -17.73
N GLU A 187 -3.39 2.84 -17.96
CA GLU A 187 -4.00 1.66 -18.57
C GLU A 187 -5.08 1.08 -17.64
N ARG A 188 -6.28 0.86 -18.17
CA ARG A 188 -7.46 0.43 -17.39
C ARG A 188 -7.87 1.38 -16.25
N GLY A 189 -7.27 2.58 -16.18
CA GLY A 189 -7.60 3.59 -15.19
C GLY A 189 -8.94 4.29 -15.48
N TYR A 190 -9.68 4.61 -14.42
CA TYR A 190 -10.93 5.38 -14.47
C TYR A 190 -10.99 6.47 -13.38
N ALA A 191 -9.85 6.77 -12.76
CA ALA A 191 -9.70 7.76 -11.70
C ALA A 191 -8.96 9.03 -12.18
N GLY A 192 -9.15 9.42 -13.43
CA GLY A 192 -8.44 10.54 -14.06
C GLY A 192 -7.09 10.13 -14.65
N TYR A 193 -6.14 11.05 -14.65
CA TYR A 193 -4.79 10.86 -15.16
C TYR A 193 -3.82 10.39 -14.06
N SER A 194 -2.59 10.05 -14.47
CA SER A 194 -1.49 9.72 -13.56
C SER A 194 -1.25 10.81 -12.52
N LEU A 195 -0.94 10.41 -11.28
CA LEU A 195 -0.49 11.34 -10.24
C LEU A 195 0.88 11.96 -10.55
N TRP A 196 1.64 11.29 -11.41
CA TRP A 196 3.00 11.67 -11.76
C TRP A 196 2.98 12.66 -12.91
N ASP A 197 3.17 13.96 -12.59
CA ASP A 197 3.34 15.01 -13.59
C ASP A 197 4.76 14.93 -14.18
N TRP A 198 4.96 13.97 -15.09
CA TRP A 198 6.24 13.69 -15.70
C TRP A 198 6.86 14.88 -16.43
N GLU A 199 6.05 15.83 -16.92
CA GLU A 199 6.55 17.03 -17.61
C GLU A 199 7.23 17.99 -16.64
N ARG A 200 6.64 18.19 -15.46
CA ARG A 200 7.08 19.18 -14.47
C ARG A 200 8.07 18.62 -13.44
N LEU A 201 8.16 17.29 -13.30
CA LEU A 201 9.15 16.62 -12.46
C LEU A 201 10.57 16.82 -13.03
N PRO A 202 11.61 16.91 -12.17
CA PRO A 202 11.62 16.89 -10.70
C PRO A 202 11.38 18.28 -10.07
N PHE A 203 11.24 19.35 -10.87
CA PHE A 203 11.21 20.74 -10.41
C PHE A 203 9.93 21.10 -9.66
N TYR A 204 8.82 20.48 -10.02
CA TYR A 204 7.55 20.62 -9.33
C TYR A 204 7.05 19.26 -8.84
N ARG A 205 6.89 19.14 -7.54
CA ARG A 205 6.32 17.99 -6.86
C ARG A 205 5.01 18.42 -6.21
N SER A 206 3.92 17.90 -6.73
CA SER A 206 2.58 18.19 -6.22
C SER A 206 2.45 17.73 -4.76
N GLN A 207 1.73 18.51 -3.94
CA GLN A 207 1.35 18.09 -2.58
C GLN A 207 0.63 16.74 -2.61
N ARG A 208 -0.10 16.45 -3.66
CA ARG A 208 -0.81 15.19 -3.88
C ARG A 208 0.13 13.97 -3.86
N CYS A 209 1.39 14.11 -4.28
CA CYS A 209 2.38 13.02 -4.17
C CYS A 209 2.73 12.73 -2.69
N VAL A 210 2.81 13.77 -1.87
CA VAL A 210 3.05 13.63 -0.41
C VAL A 210 1.83 13.00 0.26
N ASP A 211 0.62 13.44 -0.10
CA ASP A 211 -0.64 12.92 0.44
C ASP A 211 -0.87 11.46 0.03
N TYR A 212 -0.45 11.07 -1.19
CA TYR A 212 -0.40 9.67 -1.63
C TYR A 212 0.52 8.83 -0.74
N ALA A 213 1.73 9.30 -0.45
CA ALA A 213 2.67 8.58 0.40
C ALA A 213 2.14 8.46 1.85
N ARG A 214 1.52 9.53 2.38
CA ARG A 214 0.83 9.57 3.67
C ARG A 214 -0.28 8.53 3.75
N ALA A 215 -1.16 8.49 2.74
CA ALA A 215 -2.25 7.51 2.66
C ALA A 215 -1.74 6.07 2.64
N ASN A 216 -0.74 5.77 1.83
CA ASN A 216 -0.12 4.44 1.76
C ASN A 216 0.53 4.03 3.08
N ALA A 217 1.29 4.92 3.72
CA ALA A 217 1.90 4.64 5.01
C ALA A 217 0.84 4.33 6.09
N SER A 218 -0.31 5.02 6.06
CA SER A 218 -1.39 4.82 7.05
C SER A 218 -2.02 3.42 7.03
N ILE A 219 -1.90 2.70 5.93
CA ILE A 219 -2.40 1.32 5.74
C ILE A 219 -1.28 0.30 5.60
N GLY A 220 -0.03 0.71 5.85
CA GLY A 220 1.13 -0.18 5.89
C GLY A 220 1.73 -0.55 4.53
N ILE A 221 1.37 0.10 3.44
CA ILE A 221 2.05 -0.06 2.14
C ILE A 221 3.44 0.58 2.24
N ASN A 222 4.47 -0.10 1.72
CA ASN A 222 5.87 0.32 1.81
C ASN A 222 6.62 0.35 0.47
N GLY A 223 5.91 0.16 -0.65
CA GLY A 223 6.50 0.25 -1.99
C GLY A 223 5.50 0.67 -3.06
N THR A 224 6.01 1.26 -4.13
CA THR A 224 5.21 1.63 -5.29
C THR A 224 6.02 1.47 -6.58
N VAL A 225 5.46 0.77 -7.57
CA VAL A 225 5.97 0.71 -8.93
C VAL A 225 5.35 1.86 -9.71
N LEU A 226 6.16 2.78 -10.22
CA LEU A 226 5.68 4.05 -10.78
C LEU A 226 5.05 3.94 -12.16
N ASN A 227 5.41 2.93 -12.94
CA ASN A 227 5.06 2.87 -14.36
C ASN A 227 4.47 1.51 -14.75
N ASN A 228 3.73 1.54 -15.85
CA ASN A 228 2.99 0.43 -16.41
C ASN A 228 3.86 -0.83 -16.59
N VAL A 229 3.27 -2.00 -16.36
CA VAL A 229 3.88 -3.32 -16.63
C VAL A 229 4.26 -3.51 -18.11
N ASN A 230 3.59 -2.81 -19.03
CA ASN A 230 3.94 -2.70 -20.45
C ASN A 230 5.01 -1.62 -20.65
N ALA A 231 6.13 -1.74 -19.93
CA ALA A 231 7.14 -0.71 -19.83
C ALA A 231 7.70 -0.25 -21.16
N ASN A 232 7.94 1.06 -21.26
CA ASN A 232 8.76 1.65 -22.31
C ASN A 232 10.21 1.78 -21.80
N ALA A 233 11.19 1.35 -22.59
CA ALA A 233 12.60 1.41 -22.21
C ALA A 233 13.08 2.83 -21.84
N LYS A 234 12.43 3.88 -22.36
CA LYS A 234 12.72 5.28 -22.04
C LYS A 234 12.65 5.58 -20.54
N SER A 235 11.83 4.83 -19.77
CA SER A 235 11.74 5.01 -18.31
C SER A 235 13.08 4.83 -17.58
N LEU A 236 14.04 4.13 -18.21
CA LEU A 236 15.39 3.90 -17.68
C LEU A 236 16.45 4.90 -18.22
N ARG A 237 16.06 5.90 -19.01
CA ARG A 237 17.00 6.97 -19.39
C ARG A 237 17.21 7.92 -18.23
N THR A 238 18.38 8.56 -18.17
CA THR A 238 18.78 9.46 -17.08
C THR A 238 17.76 10.56 -16.80
N GLU A 239 17.17 11.17 -17.82
CA GLU A 239 16.16 12.21 -17.64
C GLU A 239 14.89 11.73 -16.93
N TRP A 240 14.50 10.47 -17.11
CA TRP A 240 13.37 9.85 -16.40
C TRP A 240 13.74 9.36 -14.99
N LEU A 241 14.98 8.88 -14.82
CA LEU A 241 15.50 8.51 -13.49
C LEU A 241 15.55 9.71 -12.55
N ILE A 242 15.97 10.88 -13.04
CA ILE A 242 15.97 12.13 -12.28
C ILE A 242 14.53 12.51 -11.84
N LYS A 243 13.54 12.31 -12.70
CA LYS A 243 12.13 12.54 -12.39
C LYS A 243 11.61 11.55 -11.33
N ALA A 244 11.94 10.28 -11.48
CA ALA A 244 11.60 9.25 -10.50
C ALA A 244 12.26 9.51 -9.14
N ALA A 245 13.51 10.01 -9.12
CA ALA A 245 14.20 10.43 -7.90
C ALA A 245 13.44 11.52 -7.15
N GLY A 246 12.88 12.51 -7.88
CA GLY A 246 12.05 13.54 -7.27
C GLY A 246 10.80 13.00 -6.57
N LEU A 247 10.19 11.93 -7.09
CA LEU A 247 9.09 11.23 -6.42
C LEU A 247 9.61 10.43 -5.21
N ALA A 248 10.72 9.71 -5.36
CA ALA A 248 11.33 8.94 -4.27
C ALA A 248 11.65 9.82 -3.06
N ASP A 249 12.14 11.05 -3.28
CA ASP A 249 12.41 12.02 -2.21
C ASP A 249 11.13 12.43 -1.47
N SER A 250 9.99 12.52 -2.17
CA SER A 250 8.69 12.84 -1.56
C SER A 250 8.13 11.66 -0.74
N PHE A 251 8.46 10.42 -1.13
CA PHE A 251 7.93 9.20 -0.53
C PHE A 251 8.78 8.66 0.62
N ARG A 252 10.07 8.90 0.57
CA ARG A 252 11.06 8.39 1.56
C ARG A 252 10.73 8.76 3.02
N PRO A 253 10.25 9.98 3.34
CA PRO A 253 9.86 10.33 4.70
C PRO A 253 8.70 9.48 5.26
N TYR A 254 7.88 8.91 4.36
CA TYR A 254 6.77 8.00 4.69
C TYR A 254 7.17 6.52 4.62
N GLY A 255 8.42 6.22 4.23
CA GLY A 255 8.94 4.85 4.12
C GLY A 255 8.47 4.09 2.89
N ILE A 256 7.97 4.79 1.87
CA ILE A 256 7.56 4.18 0.61
C ILE A 256 8.77 4.15 -0.33
N ARG A 257 9.18 2.95 -0.74
CA ARG A 257 10.25 2.76 -1.73
C ARG A 257 9.68 2.82 -3.14
N VAL A 258 10.47 3.41 -4.04
CA VAL A 258 10.16 3.44 -5.47
C VAL A 258 10.71 2.20 -6.16
N PHE A 259 9.88 1.60 -6.98
CA PHE A 259 10.20 0.57 -7.96
C PHE A 259 9.89 1.07 -9.36
N LEU A 260 10.52 0.48 -10.37
CA LEU A 260 10.22 0.76 -11.77
C LEU A 260 9.91 -0.53 -12.51
N THR A 261 8.94 -0.49 -13.41
CA THR A 261 8.85 -1.53 -14.42
C THR A 261 9.93 -1.30 -15.46
N ALA A 262 10.75 -2.31 -15.72
CA ALA A 262 11.78 -2.26 -16.73
C ALA A 262 11.44 -3.15 -17.93
N ARG A 263 11.75 -2.66 -19.15
CA ARG A 263 11.59 -3.43 -20.35
C ARG A 263 12.81 -4.33 -20.57
N PHE A 264 12.59 -5.62 -20.80
CA PHE A 264 13.68 -6.60 -20.93
C PHE A 264 14.66 -6.26 -22.06
N SER A 265 14.15 -5.71 -23.17
CA SER A 265 14.95 -5.30 -24.33
C SER A 265 15.62 -3.92 -24.19
N ALA A 266 15.60 -3.30 -23.02
CA ALA A 266 16.22 -1.99 -22.80
C ALA A 266 17.71 -1.90 -23.24
N PRO A 267 18.57 -2.94 -23.11
CA PRO A 267 19.93 -2.92 -23.64
C PRO A 267 20.00 -2.65 -25.15
N GLN A 268 19.04 -3.15 -25.93
CA GLN A 268 18.95 -2.87 -27.37
C GLN A 268 18.33 -1.49 -27.64
N GLU A 269 17.25 -1.14 -26.98
CA GLU A 269 16.45 0.05 -27.31
C GLU A 269 17.11 1.35 -26.88
N ILE A 270 17.86 1.35 -25.77
CA ILE A 270 18.52 2.54 -25.22
C ILE A 270 20.00 2.34 -24.91
N GLY A 271 20.50 1.11 -25.01
CA GLY A 271 21.89 0.77 -24.70
C GLY A 271 22.79 0.58 -25.93
N ASN A 272 22.23 0.71 -27.13
CA ASN A 272 22.92 0.50 -28.41
C ASN A 272 23.62 -0.87 -28.51
N LEU A 273 23.04 -1.93 -27.92
CA LEU A 273 23.51 -3.29 -28.08
C LEU A 273 22.69 -4.02 -29.15
N ASP A 274 23.32 -4.96 -29.85
CA ASP A 274 22.65 -5.73 -30.91
C ASP A 274 21.72 -6.82 -30.36
N THR A 275 21.80 -7.10 -29.05
CA THR A 275 21.06 -8.19 -28.40
C THR A 275 20.69 -7.82 -26.97
N SER A 276 19.65 -8.49 -26.43
CA SER A 276 19.33 -8.52 -25.00
C SER A 276 19.43 -9.93 -24.42
N ASP A 277 20.17 -10.86 -25.09
CA ASP A 277 20.42 -12.21 -24.57
C ASP A 277 21.04 -12.14 -23.16
N PRO A 278 20.36 -12.70 -22.13
CA PRO A 278 20.81 -12.63 -20.74
C PRO A 278 22.17 -13.32 -20.50
N MET A 279 22.62 -14.17 -21.41
CA MET A 279 23.94 -14.82 -21.32
C MET A 279 25.07 -13.99 -21.93
N ASN A 280 24.74 -12.93 -22.67
CA ASN A 280 25.75 -12.07 -23.29
C ASN A 280 26.44 -11.19 -22.23
N PRO A 281 27.80 -11.23 -22.12
CA PRO A 281 28.53 -10.44 -21.11
C PRO A 281 28.32 -8.92 -21.22
N LYS A 282 28.12 -8.38 -22.43
CA LYS A 282 27.87 -6.94 -22.64
C LYS A 282 26.49 -6.54 -22.10
N VAL A 283 25.47 -7.42 -22.28
CA VAL A 283 24.12 -7.21 -21.73
C VAL A 283 24.15 -7.24 -20.20
N LYS A 284 24.83 -8.22 -19.60
CA LYS A 284 25.03 -8.28 -18.14
C LYS A 284 25.72 -7.03 -17.61
N GLN A 285 26.77 -6.55 -18.30
CA GLN A 285 27.48 -5.34 -17.89
C GLN A 285 26.62 -4.09 -18.05
N TRP A 286 25.80 -4.00 -19.09
CA TRP A 286 24.88 -2.89 -19.28
C TRP A 286 23.87 -2.80 -18.11
N TRP A 287 23.27 -3.92 -17.68
CA TRP A 287 22.36 -3.93 -16.54
C TRP A 287 23.05 -3.55 -15.24
N ARG A 288 24.30 -4.02 -14.99
CA ARG A 288 25.08 -3.58 -13.81
C ARG A 288 25.30 -2.07 -13.81
N ASN A 289 25.72 -1.50 -14.93
CA ASN A 289 25.94 -0.06 -15.05
C ASN A 289 24.63 0.72 -14.86
N LYS A 290 23.54 0.25 -15.45
CA LYS A 290 22.23 0.90 -15.35
C LYS A 290 21.69 0.86 -13.91
N VAL A 291 21.83 -0.24 -13.22
CA VAL A 291 21.45 -0.37 -11.81
C VAL A 291 22.31 0.55 -10.94
N THR A 292 23.62 0.61 -11.16
CA THR A 292 24.50 1.56 -10.45
C THR A 292 24.01 2.99 -10.65
N GLU A 293 23.76 3.41 -11.88
CA GLU A 293 23.21 4.75 -12.19
C GLU A 293 21.89 5.02 -11.44
N ILE A 294 20.99 4.04 -11.38
CA ILE A 294 19.72 4.21 -10.66
C ILE A 294 19.96 4.46 -9.17
N TYR A 295 20.84 3.70 -8.53
CA TYR A 295 21.14 3.87 -7.10
C TYR A 295 21.90 5.16 -6.79
N GLU A 296 22.61 5.76 -7.77
CA GLU A 296 23.17 7.11 -7.64
C GLU A 296 22.08 8.17 -7.52
N TYR A 297 20.95 8.04 -8.23
CA TYR A 297 19.82 8.96 -8.15
C TYR A 297 18.81 8.61 -7.04
N ILE A 298 18.60 7.32 -6.79
CA ILE A 298 17.61 6.80 -5.83
C ILE A 298 18.30 5.80 -4.91
N PRO A 299 18.98 6.26 -3.84
CA PRO A 299 19.79 5.38 -2.99
C PRO A 299 19.01 4.26 -2.29
N ASP A 300 17.71 4.43 -2.11
CA ASP A 300 16.77 3.48 -1.51
C ASP A 300 15.86 2.81 -2.54
N PHE A 301 16.25 2.78 -3.82
CA PHE A 301 15.51 2.12 -4.89
C PHE A 301 15.15 0.68 -4.51
N GLY A 302 13.86 0.32 -4.64
CA GLY A 302 13.37 -0.99 -4.22
C GLY A 302 13.73 -2.12 -5.18
N GLY A 303 13.81 -1.82 -6.48
CA GLY A 303 14.08 -2.80 -7.52
C GLY A 303 13.14 -2.70 -8.73
N PHE A 304 13.06 -3.77 -9.50
CA PHE A 304 12.28 -3.79 -10.73
C PHE A 304 11.05 -4.69 -10.67
N LEU A 305 10.06 -4.34 -11.49
CA LEU A 305 9.01 -5.22 -11.97
C LEU A 305 9.26 -5.52 -13.45
N ILE A 306 9.20 -6.80 -13.86
CA ILE A 306 9.40 -7.20 -15.25
C ILE A 306 8.25 -8.09 -15.72
N LYS A 307 7.69 -7.74 -16.87
CA LYS A 307 6.81 -8.57 -17.68
C LYS A 307 7.60 -9.01 -18.92
N ALA A 308 7.79 -10.31 -19.09
CA ALA A 308 8.60 -10.86 -20.18
C ALA A 308 7.86 -11.96 -20.94
N ASN A 309 8.04 -12.03 -22.25
CA ASN A 309 7.45 -13.01 -23.17
C ASN A 309 5.92 -13.15 -23.05
N SER A 310 5.25 -12.03 -22.79
CA SER A 310 3.79 -11.96 -22.64
C SER A 310 3.25 -10.72 -23.33
N GLU A 311 2.15 -10.85 -24.08
CA GLU A 311 1.44 -9.76 -24.75
C GLU A 311 2.36 -8.82 -25.57
N GLY A 312 3.29 -9.40 -26.32
CA GLY A 312 4.23 -8.66 -27.16
C GLY A 312 5.38 -7.99 -26.41
N GLN A 313 5.49 -8.20 -25.08
CA GLN A 313 6.69 -7.78 -24.35
C GLN A 313 7.84 -8.75 -24.61
N PRO A 314 9.04 -8.25 -24.99
CA PRO A 314 10.21 -9.09 -25.22
C PRO A 314 10.69 -9.75 -23.93
N GLY A 315 11.37 -10.90 -24.09
CA GLY A 315 11.87 -11.64 -22.94
C GLY A 315 13.00 -12.62 -23.31
N PRO A 316 13.47 -13.40 -22.33
CA PRO A 316 14.58 -14.32 -22.51
C PRO A 316 14.30 -15.44 -23.52
N GLN A 317 13.03 -15.85 -23.70
CA GLN A 317 12.66 -16.91 -24.66
C GLN A 317 12.94 -16.51 -26.11
N ASP A 318 12.98 -15.21 -26.43
CA ASP A 318 13.35 -14.69 -27.77
C ASP A 318 14.80 -15.04 -28.13
N TYR A 319 15.60 -15.43 -27.14
CA TYR A 319 17.02 -15.84 -27.26
C TYR A 319 17.23 -17.33 -26.92
N GLY A 320 16.14 -18.12 -26.82
CA GLY A 320 16.23 -19.53 -26.42
C GLY A 320 16.65 -19.72 -24.96
N ARG A 321 16.37 -18.73 -24.10
CA ARG A 321 16.69 -18.76 -22.65
C ARG A 321 15.42 -18.92 -21.82
N THR A 322 15.59 -19.45 -20.61
CA THR A 322 14.52 -19.60 -19.63
C THR A 322 14.19 -18.28 -18.95
N HIS A 323 12.99 -18.18 -18.36
CA HIS A 323 12.62 -17.06 -17.50
C HIS A 323 13.58 -16.90 -16.31
N ALA A 324 14.09 -18.00 -15.74
CA ALA A 324 15.05 -17.96 -14.64
C ALA A 324 16.39 -17.35 -15.06
N GLU A 325 16.93 -17.70 -16.24
CA GLU A 325 18.16 -17.09 -16.76
C GLU A 325 17.99 -15.58 -16.98
N GLY A 326 16.85 -15.16 -17.53
CA GLY A 326 16.53 -13.75 -17.73
C GLY A 326 16.38 -12.97 -16.42
N ALA A 327 15.63 -13.53 -15.49
CA ALA A 327 15.41 -12.92 -14.17
C ALA A 327 16.71 -12.83 -13.37
N ASN A 328 17.48 -13.90 -13.34
CA ASN A 328 18.73 -13.97 -12.57
C ASN A 328 19.78 -12.97 -13.04
N MET A 329 19.88 -12.69 -14.34
CA MET A 329 20.77 -11.67 -14.87
C MET A 329 20.50 -10.29 -14.25
N ILE A 330 19.24 -9.89 -14.16
CA ILE A 330 18.83 -8.59 -13.61
C ILE A 330 18.93 -8.59 -12.09
N ALA A 331 18.55 -9.69 -11.45
CA ALA A 331 18.67 -9.88 -10.01
C ALA A 331 20.11 -9.79 -9.52
N GLU A 332 21.08 -10.32 -10.29
CA GLU A 332 22.53 -10.18 -10.02
C GLU A 332 22.99 -8.71 -10.03
N ALA A 333 22.45 -7.89 -10.91
CA ALA A 333 22.76 -6.47 -10.93
C ALA A 333 22.20 -5.71 -9.71
N LEU A 334 21.01 -6.11 -9.21
CA LEU A 334 20.37 -5.52 -8.05
C LEU A 334 20.97 -5.96 -6.71
N GLN A 335 21.53 -7.17 -6.63
CA GLN A 335 21.97 -7.81 -5.40
C GLN A 335 22.95 -6.97 -4.55
N PRO A 336 23.96 -6.26 -5.11
CA PRO A 336 24.91 -5.45 -4.32
C PRO A 336 24.25 -4.32 -3.53
N TYR A 337 23.05 -3.91 -3.94
CA TYR A 337 22.28 -2.80 -3.34
C TYR A 337 21.10 -3.27 -2.48
N GLY A 338 20.89 -4.59 -2.36
CA GLY A 338 19.74 -5.16 -1.66
C GLY A 338 18.40 -4.95 -2.39
N GLY A 339 18.47 -4.65 -3.71
CA GLY A 339 17.28 -4.51 -4.55
C GLY A 339 16.66 -5.86 -4.90
N ILE A 340 15.35 -5.87 -5.11
CA ILE A 340 14.57 -7.06 -5.44
C ILE A 340 14.01 -7.00 -6.86
N LEU A 341 13.71 -8.14 -7.40
CA LEU A 341 13.09 -8.29 -8.72
C LEU A 341 11.73 -8.97 -8.59
N PHE A 342 10.67 -8.28 -9.00
CA PHE A 342 9.38 -8.89 -9.29
C PHE A 342 9.36 -9.35 -10.74
N TRP A 343 9.30 -10.66 -10.97
CA TRP A 343 9.19 -11.25 -12.29
C TRP A 343 7.77 -11.81 -12.46
N ARG A 344 6.98 -11.21 -13.34
CA ARG A 344 5.58 -11.64 -13.50
C ARG A 344 5.49 -13.03 -14.10
N ALA A 345 4.86 -13.94 -13.38
CA ALA A 345 4.53 -15.31 -13.82
C ALA A 345 3.21 -15.33 -14.60
N PHE A 346 3.10 -14.44 -15.57
CA PHE A 346 1.92 -14.33 -16.43
C PHE A 346 2.36 -14.31 -17.88
N VAL A 347 1.99 -15.36 -18.61
CA VAL A 347 2.35 -15.55 -20.01
C VAL A 347 1.08 -15.70 -20.84
N TYR A 348 0.89 -14.77 -21.75
CA TYR A 348 -0.20 -14.77 -22.71
C TYR A 348 0.39 -14.97 -24.11
N LYS A 349 0.18 -16.17 -24.70
CA LYS A 349 0.55 -16.46 -26.08
C LYS A 349 -0.70 -16.40 -26.95
N ASN A 350 -0.64 -15.67 -28.06
CA ASN A 350 -1.73 -15.57 -29.05
C ASN A 350 -1.86 -16.83 -29.94
N GLU A 351 -1.64 -18.00 -29.37
CA GLU A 351 -1.78 -19.27 -30.10
C GLU A 351 -3.20 -19.82 -29.92
N ARG A 352 -3.85 -20.16 -31.03
CA ARG A 352 -5.27 -20.54 -31.13
C ARG A 352 -5.70 -21.74 -30.27
N TYR A 353 -4.75 -22.54 -29.77
CA TYR A 353 -5.00 -23.82 -29.08
C TYR A 353 -4.30 -23.95 -27.74
N VAL A 354 -3.79 -22.86 -27.15
CA VAL A 354 -3.12 -22.91 -25.87
C VAL A 354 -4.13 -22.58 -24.76
N ASP A 355 -4.30 -23.51 -23.84
CA ASP A 355 -5.11 -23.29 -22.64
C ASP A 355 -4.39 -22.27 -21.74
N ARG A 356 -4.96 -21.08 -21.65
CA ARG A 356 -4.41 -19.94 -20.90
C ARG A 356 -4.29 -20.23 -19.39
N VAL A 357 -5.18 -21.05 -18.85
CA VAL A 357 -5.21 -21.41 -17.42
C VAL A 357 -3.96 -22.18 -17.02
N VAL A 358 -3.48 -23.07 -17.88
CA VAL A 358 -2.33 -23.94 -17.57
C VAL A 358 -1.00 -23.41 -18.08
N THR A 359 -1.00 -22.39 -18.96
CA THR A 359 0.24 -21.90 -19.61
C THR A 359 1.24 -21.38 -18.59
N GLY A 360 0.83 -20.49 -17.70
CA GLY A 360 1.71 -19.96 -16.67
C GLY A 360 2.23 -21.05 -15.72
N TYR A 361 1.38 -21.99 -15.35
CA TYR A 361 1.79 -23.12 -14.53
C TYR A 361 2.86 -23.99 -15.22
N ASN A 362 2.62 -24.37 -16.47
CA ASN A 362 3.52 -25.24 -17.22
C ASN A 362 4.87 -24.58 -17.53
N GLU A 363 4.92 -23.26 -17.69
CA GLU A 363 6.17 -22.54 -17.95
C GLU A 363 6.99 -22.33 -16.66
N PHE A 364 6.36 -22.02 -15.54
CA PHE A 364 7.11 -21.64 -14.35
C PHE A 364 7.36 -22.80 -13.38
N LYS A 365 6.46 -23.77 -13.27
CA LYS A 365 6.63 -24.93 -12.38
C LYS A 365 7.96 -25.68 -12.57
N PRO A 366 8.44 -25.96 -13.81
CA PRO A 366 9.74 -26.61 -14.02
C PRO A 366 10.96 -25.80 -13.59
N LEU A 367 10.78 -24.49 -13.35
CA LEU A 367 11.85 -23.56 -12.96
C LEU A 367 11.96 -23.38 -11.44
N ASP A 368 11.19 -24.15 -10.65
CA ASP A 368 11.26 -24.07 -9.18
C ASP A 368 12.68 -24.29 -8.67
N GLY A 369 13.16 -23.39 -7.80
CA GLY A 369 14.52 -23.41 -7.25
C GLY A 369 15.61 -22.91 -8.19
N GLN A 370 15.28 -22.42 -9.39
CA GLN A 370 16.25 -21.88 -10.33
C GLN A 370 16.39 -20.35 -10.24
N PHE A 371 15.49 -19.68 -9.54
CA PHE A 371 15.54 -18.24 -9.33
C PHE A 371 16.43 -17.86 -8.16
N LYS A 372 17.10 -16.71 -8.24
CA LYS A 372 17.90 -16.16 -7.13
C LYS A 372 17.04 -15.73 -5.97
N GLU A 373 17.64 -15.64 -4.78
CA GLU A 373 16.97 -15.31 -3.52
C GLU A 373 16.27 -13.93 -3.54
N ASN A 374 16.75 -12.98 -4.34
CA ASN A 374 16.14 -11.65 -4.47
C ASN A 374 15.12 -11.54 -5.62
N VAL A 375 14.64 -12.66 -6.15
CA VAL A 375 13.59 -12.74 -7.16
C VAL A 375 12.30 -13.21 -6.55
N PHE A 376 11.21 -12.46 -6.76
CA PHE A 376 9.85 -12.92 -6.55
C PHE A 376 9.20 -13.28 -7.89
N LEU A 377 8.62 -14.47 -7.99
CA LEU A 377 7.64 -14.72 -9.05
C LEU A 377 6.32 -14.05 -8.67
N GLN A 378 5.98 -12.96 -9.33
CA GLN A 378 4.73 -12.24 -9.12
C GLN A 378 3.60 -12.93 -9.86
N THR A 379 2.73 -13.56 -9.10
CA THR A 379 1.66 -14.44 -9.55
C THR A 379 0.31 -13.79 -9.25
N LYS A 380 -0.57 -13.67 -10.25
CA LYS A 380 -1.93 -13.15 -10.06
C LYS A 380 -2.71 -14.02 -9.07
N ASN A 381 -3.76 -13.45 -8.48
CA ASN A 381 -4.63 -14.18 -7.56
C ASN A 381 -5.26 -15.43 -8.20
N GLY A 382 -5.59 -15.37 -9.50
CA GLY A 382 -6.13 -16.48 -10.27
C GLY A 382 -5.31 -16.80 -11.54
N PRO A 383 -5.58 -17.93 -12.20
CA PRO A 383 -4.78 -18.42 -13.31
C PRO A 383 -5.05 -17.70 -14.65
N ILE A 384 -6.10 -16.89 -14.74
CA ILE A 384 -6.47 -16.20 -16.00
C ILE A 384 -6.01 -14.74 -15.95
N ASP A 385 -6.89 -13.78 -15.89
CA ASP A 385 -6.56 -12.36 -15.95
C ASP A 385 -7.53 -11.52 -15.13
N PHE A 386 -7.46 -11.67 -13.80
CA PHE A 386 -8.29 -10.95 -12.85
C PHE A 386 -9.79 -11.05 -13.18
N GLN A 387 -10.24 -12.23 -13.59
CA GLN A 387 -11.64 -12.45 -13.86
C GLN A 387 -12.48 -12.31 -12.57
N PRO A 388 -13.75 -11.91 -12.68
CA PRO A 388 -14.61 -11.67 -11.51
C PRO A 388 -14.72 -12.87 -10.57
N ARG A 389 -14.65 -14.09 -11.13
CA ARG A 389 -14.61 -15.35 -10.36
C ARG A 389 -13.61 -16.32 -10.99
N GLU A 390 -12.57 -16.63 -10.27
CA GLU A 390 -11.60 -17.66 -10.61
C GLU A 390 -10.99 -18.25 -9.33
N PRO A 391 -10.50 -19.50 -9.35
CA PRO A 391 -9.81 -20.09 -8.21
C PRO A 391 -8.45 -19.40 -8.01
N PHE A 392 -7.81 -19.64 -6.86
CA PHE A 392 -6.43 -19.19 -6.65
C PHE A 392 -5.47 -19.82 -7.69
N HIS A 393 -4.37 -19.11 -7.99
CA HIS A 393 -3.42 -19.56 -9.00
C HIS A 393 -2.69 -20.85 -8.57
N PRO A 394 -2.61 -21.88 -9.43
CA PRO A 394 -2.09 -23.20 -9.07
C PRO A 394 -0.58 -23.24 -8.74
N LEU A 395 0.20 -22.19 -8.99
CA LEU A 395 1.59 -22.09 -8.55
C LEU A 395 1.72 -22.00 -7.03
N PHE A 396 0.72 -21.43 -6.33
CA PHE A 396 0.74 -21.43 -4.86
C PHE A 396 0.71 -22.86 -4.33
N GLY A 397 1.69 -23.19 -3.49
CA GLY A 397 1.90 -24.55 -2.98
C GLY A 397 2.62 -25.52 -3.93
N LYS A 398 3.04 -25.07 -5.12
CA LYS A 398 3.76 -25.91 -6.09
C LYS A 398 5.16 -25.40 -6.43
N MET A 399 5.59 -24.32 -5.79
CA MET A 399 6.92 -23.70 -5.95
C MET A 399 7.61 -23.57 -4.59
N PRO A 400 7.96 -24.69 -3.92
CA PRO A 400 8.49 -24.65 -2.54
C PRO A 400 9.88 -24.01 -2.42
N ASN A 401 10.64 -23.93 -3.53
CA ASN A 401 12.02 -23.41 -3.54
C ASN A 401 12.14 -22.03 -4.20
N THR A 402 11.02 -21.39 -4.53
CA THR A 402 11.00 -20.08 -5.20
C THR A 402 10.01 -19.15 -4.51
N ALA A 403 10.47 -17.97 -4.10
CA ALA A 403 9.62 -16.98 -3.47
C ALA A 403 8.53 -16.49 -4.43
N LEU A 404 7.27 -16.60 -4.02
CA LEU A 404 6.12 -16.09 -4.75
C LEU A 404 5.67 -14.74 -4.16
N SER A 405 5.20 -13.83 -5.02
CA SER A 405 4.45 -12.64 -4.66
C SER A 405 3.03 -12.78 -5.21
N LEU A 406 2.04 -12.53 -4.37
CA LEU A 406 0.64 -12.51 -4.80
C LEU A 406 0.31 -11.14 -5.41
N GLU A 407 -0.26 -11.11 -6.61
CA GLU A 407 -0.75 -9.89 -7.27
C GLU A 407 -2.27 -9.87 -7.28
N PHE A 408 -2.86 -8.89 -6.59
CA PHE A 408 -4.28 -8.55 -6.69
C PHE A 408 -4.51 -7.42 -7.68
N GLN A 409 -5.74 -7.31 -8.18
CA GLN A 409 -6.20 -6.13 -8.90
C GLN A 409 -7.15 -5.31 -8.03
N ILE A 410 -6.74 -4.10 -7.66
CA ILE A 410 -7.58 -3.12 -6.96
C ILE A 410 -8.44 -2.38 -7.99
N THR A 411 -7.91 -2.22 -9.20
CA THR A 411 -8.64 -1.75 -10.38
C THR A 411 -9.70 -2.75 -10.78
N GLN A 412 -10.94 -2.31 -10.94
CA GLN A 412 -12.10 -3.15 -11.27
C GLN A 412 -12.24 -3.36 -12.78
N GLU A 413 -11.18 -3.82 -13.46
CA GLU A 413 -11.14 -3.96 -14.93
C GLU A 413 -12.31 -4.78 -15.46
N ASN A 414 -12.58 -5.93 -14.84
CA ASN A 414 -13.65 -6.85 -15.21
C ASN A 414 -14.89 -6.73 -14.31
N LEU A 415 -15.01 -5.68 -13.51
CA LEU A 415 -16.07 -5.46 -12.52
C LEU A 415 -16.72 -4.07 -12.66
N GLY A 416 -16.79 -3.56 -13.89
CA GLY A 416 -17.57 -2.36 -14.22
C GLY A 416 -16.90 -1.03 -13.87
N HIS A 417 -15.61 -1.00 -13.55
CA HIS A 417 -14.85 0.22 -13.20
C HIS A 417 -15.53 1.04 -12.09
N ALA A 418 -15.70 2.36 -12.31
CA ALA A 418 -16.41 3.25 -11.37
C ALA A 418 -17.95 3.18 -11.49
N GLY A 419 -18.49 2.43 -12.44
CA GLY A 419 -19.94 2.33 -12.69
C GLY A 419 -20.68 1.49 -11.65
N HIS A 420 -19.97 0.69 -10.86
CA HIS A 420 -20.55 -0.23 -9.88
C HIS A 420 -19.85 -0.13 -8.53
N LEU A 421 -20.63 -0.24 -7.46
CA LEU A 421 -20.06 -0.52 -6.14
C LEU A 421 -19.60 -1.98 -6.13
N VAL A 422 -18.29 -2.21 -6.02
CA VAL A 422 -17.71 -3.53 -5.79
C VAL A 422 -16.64 -3.43 -4.73
N TYR A 423 -16.91 -4.01 -3.56
CA TYR A 423 -15.92 -4.14 -2.50
C TYR A 423 -15.13 -5.43 -2.68
N LEU A 424 -13.82 -5.29 -2.88
CA LEU A 424 -12.94 -6.39 -3.29
C LEU A 424 -12.35 -7.19 -2.12
N ALA A 425 -12.45 -6.69 -0.88
CA ALA A 425 -11.86 -7.40 0.26
C ALA A 425 -12.37 -8.84 0.45
N PRO A 426 -13.65 -9.18 0.17
CA PRO A 426 -14.08 -10.58 0.21
C PRO A 426 -13.30 -11.48 -0.78
N LEU A 427 -12.97 -10.97 -1.98
CA LEU A 427 -12.12 -11.69 -2.94
C LEU A 427 -10.68 -11.84 -2.43
N PHE A 428 -10.14 -10.80 -1.82
CA PHE A 428 -8.77 -10.83 -1.28
C PHE A 428 -8.68 -11.82 -0.12
N GLU A 429 -9.63 -11.79 0.82
CA GLU A 429 -9.74 -12.73 1.93
C GLU A 429 -9.91 -14.16 1.44
N GLU A 430 -10.86 -14.42 0.54
CA GLU A 430 -11.11 -15.73 -0.06
C GLU A 430 -9.82 -16.33 -0.66
N THR A 431 -9.08 -15.53 -1.44
CA THR A 431 -7.82 -15.97 -2.04
C THR A 431 -6.76 -16.27 -0.98
N LEU A 432 -6.56 -15.37 -0.01
CA LEU A 432 -5.55 -15.51 1.03
C LEU A 432 -5.81 -16.73 1.93
N GLN A 433 -7.08 -17.03 2.20
CA GLN A 433 -7.50 -18.13 3.07
C GLN A 433 -7.75 -19.45 2.31
N SER A 434 -7.62 -19.46 0.97
CA SER A 434 -7.76 -20.67 0.18
C SER A 434 -6.66 -21.68 0.52
N ASP A 435 -7.09 -22.91 0.84
CA ASP A 435 -6.18 -24.04 1.13
C ASP A 435 -5.63 -24.62 -0.17
N VAL A 436 -4.31 -24.70 -0.27
CA VAL A 436 -3.64 -25.20 -1.49
C VAL A 436 -3.49 -26.73 -1.51
N TYR A 437 -3.88 -27.42 -0.43
CA TYR A 437 -3.84 -28.88 -0.26
C TYR A 437 -2.49 -29.54 -0.62
N GLY A 438 -1.40 -28.77 -0.54
CA GLY A 438 -0.06 -29.24 -0.93
C GLY A 438 0.54 -30.25 0.05
N ASP A 439 0.45 -29.93 1.35
CA ASP A 439 1.06 -30.69 2.45
C ASP A 439 0.03 -31.05 3.55
N GLY A 440 -1.23 -31.28 3.16
CA GLY A 440 -2.34 -31.50 4.07
C GLY A 440 -3.26 -30.30 4.23
N LYS A 441 -4.24 -30.38 5.16
CA LYS A 441 -5.19 -29.29 5.38
C LYS A 441 -4.55 -28.14 6.17
N GLY A 442 -4.95 -26.92 5.82
CA GLY A 442 -4.58 -25.72 6.55
C GLY A 442 -3.33 -25.01 6.04
N ASN A 443 -2.79 -25.41 4.89
CA ASN A 443 -1.74 -24.69 4.18
C ASN A 443 -2.37 -23.71 3.21
N THR A 444 -2.67 -22.48 3.67
CA THR A 444 -3.34 -21.45 2.87
C THR A 444 -2.34 -20.66 2.02
N VAL A 445 -2.84 -19.92 1.02
CA VAL A 445 -2.02 -18.99 0.22
C VAL A 445 -1.29 -18.01 1.13
N SER A 446 -1.97 -17.44 2.13
CA SER A 446 -1.33 -16.53 3.09
C SER A 446 -0.19 -17.18 3.86
N LYS A 447 -0.34 -18.42 4.32
CA LYS A 447 0.73 -19.16 5.01
C LYS A 447 1.93 -19.44 4.12
N ILE A 448 1.71 -19.74 2.84
CA ILE A 448 2.80 -19.90 1.88
C ILE A 448 3.61 -18.60 1.78
N LEU A 449 2.93 -17.46 1.65
CA LEU A 449 3.62 -16.15 1.60
C LEU A 449 4.38 -15.87 2.91
N GLN A 450 3.80 -16.19 4.06
CA GLN A 450 4.44 -16.01 5.38
C GLN A 450 5.63 -16.96 5.58
N ASN A 451 5.52 -18.23 5.16
CA ASN A 451 6.61 -19.22 5.28
C ASN A 451 7.87 -18.79 4.53
N TYR A 452 7.76 -18.12 3.38
CA TYR A 452 8.93 -17.53 2.71
C TYR A 452 9.56 -16.43 3.56
N HIS A 453 8.78 -15.69 4.33
CA HIS A 453 9.31 -14.69 5.26
C HIS A 453 10.12 -15.34 6.39
N GLU A 454 9.61 -16.41 6.98
CA GLU A 454 10.26 -17.13 8.08
C GLU A 454 11.54 -17.86 7.64
N THR A 455 11.55 -18.42 6.43
CA THR A 455 12.66 -19.26 5.94
C THR A 455 13.78 -18.47 5.28
N CYS A 456 13.47 -17.43 4.51
CA CYS A 456 14.45 -16.64 3.76
C CYS A 456 14.29 -15.11 3.91
N GLY A 457 13.43 -14.65 4.80
CA GLY A 457 13.16 -13.23 5.01
C GLY A 457 12.46 -12.53 3.84
N MET A 458 11.84 -13.30 2.95
CA MET A 458 11.23 -12.84 1.71
C MET A 458 9.74 -13.14 1.70
N SER A 459 8.90 -12.10 1.66
CA SER A 459 7.47 -12.21 1.40
C SER A 459 6.97 -10.95 0.72
N ALA A 460 6.06 -11.08 -0.23
CA ALA A 460 5.56 -9.94 -0.99
C ALA A 460 4.10 -10.11 -1.41
N ILE A 461 3.40 -8.98 -1.45
CA ILE A 461 2.07 -8.84 -2.02
C ILE A 461 2.01 -7.55 -2.82
N ALA A 462 1.41 -7.60 -3.99
CA ALA A 462 1.29 -6.48 -4.90
C ALA A 462 -0.19 -6.21 -5.23
N GLY A 463 -0.55 -4.95 -5.45
CA GLY A 463 -1.90 -4.57 -5.87
C GLY A 463 -1.84 -3.65 -7.08
N VAL A 464 -2.54 -4.01 -8.16
CA VAL A 464 -2.72 -3.11 -9.31
C VAL A 464 -3.66 -2.00 -8.89
N SER A 465 -3.13 -0.78 -8.79
CA SER A 465 -3.87 0.35 -8.25
C SER A 465 -4.75 1.03 -9.29
N ASN A 466 -5.88 1.57 -8.85
CA ASN A 466 -6.63 2.58 -9.58
C ASN A 466 -6.64 3.87 -8.75
N VAL A 467 -5.56 4.61 -8.81
CA VAL A 467 -5.37 5.89 -8.12
C VAL A 467 -4.90 6.91 -9.13
N GLY A 468 -5.63 8.00 -9.26
CA GLY A 468 -5.36 9.03 -10.26
C GLY A 468 -5.70 10.44 -9.78
N THR A 469 -5.84 11.38 -10.73
CA THR A 469 -6.03 12.79 -10.46
C THR A 469 -7.46 13.19 -10.07
N ASP A 470 -8.42 12.26 -10.09
CA ASP A 470 -9.76 12.52 -9.55
C ASP A 470 -9.69 13.01 -8.11
N LEU A 471 -10.59 13.91 -7.74
CA LEU A 471 -10.56 14.54 -6.43
C LEU A 471 -10.64 13.53 -5.29
N ASN A 472 -11.44 12.46 -5.47
CA ASN A 472 -11.55 11.35 -4.52
C ASN A 472 -10.51 10.25 -4.72
N TRP A 473 -9.51 10.41 -5.59
CA TRP A 473 -8.40 9.49 -5.89
C TRP A 473 -8.75 8.27 -6.73
N THR A 474 -9.95 7.72 -6.63
CA THR A 474 -10.31 6.38 -7.13
C THR A 474 -11.48 6.39 -8.11
N GLY A 475 -11.91 7.58 -8.59
CA GLY A 475 -13.04 7.73 -9.50
C GLY A 475 -14.40 7.67 -8.82
N TYR A 476 -14.51 7.01 -7.66
CA TYR A 476 -15.69 6.98 -6.81
C TYR A 476 -15.33 6.64 -5.36
N LEU A 477 -16.17 7.04 -4.41
CA LEU A 477 -15.83 7.02 -2.99
C LEU A 477 -15.49 5.62 -2.46
N PHE A 478 -16.26 4.60 -2.81
CA PHE A 478 -16.05 3.23 -2.33
C PHE A 478 -14.82 2.54 -2.95
N GLY A 479 -14.25 3.08 -4.03
CA GLY A 479 -12.95 2.64 -4.53
C GLY A 479 -11.82 2.85 -3.51
N GLN A 480 -11.96 3.85 -2.63
CA GLN A 480 -11.05 4.07 -1.51
C GLN A 480 -11.06 2.89 -0.51
N ALA A 481 -12.21 2.26 -0.30
CA ALA A 481 -12.32 1.08 0.56
C ALA A 481 -11.50 -0.10 0.03
N ASN A 482 -11.42 -0.26 -1.30
CA ASN A 482 -10.61 -1.32 -1.93
C ASN A 482 -9.10 -1.06 -1.73
N TRP A 483 -8.67 0.18 -1.86
CA TRP A 483 -7.29 0.58 -1.59
C TRP A 483 -6.93 0.37 -0.11
N HIS A 484 -7.79 0.85 0.80
CA HIS A 484 -7.64 0.63 2.25
C HIS A 484 -7.55 -0.86 2.59
N ALA A 485 -8.48 -1.66 2.08
CA ALA A 485 -8.55 -3.09 2.34
C ALA A 485 -7.31 -3.85 1.85
N PHE A 486 -6.80 -3.50 0.68
CA PHE A 486 -5.55 -4.08 0.18
C PHE A 486 -4.40 -3.84 1.17
N GLY A 487 -4.19 -2.61 1.63
CA GLY A 487 -3.12 -2.31 2.58
C GLY A 487 -3.27 -3.05 3.90
N ARG A 488 -4.50 -3.11 4.45
CA ARG A 488 -4.78 -3.80 5.71
C ARG A 488 -4.54 -5.31 5.62
N LEU A 489 -5.02 -5.97 4.55
CA LEU A 489 -4.81 -7.40 4.31
C LEU A 489 -3.37 -7.72 3.90
N ALA A 490 -2.67 -6.80 3.24
CA ALA A 490 -1.24 -6.95 2.98
C ALA A 490 -0.38 -6.85 4.25
N TRP A 491 -0.81 -6.04 5.24
CA TRP A 491 -0.18 -5.98 6.56
C TRP A 491 -0.43 -7.23 7.38
N ASN A 492 -1.70 -7.65 7.45
CA ASN A 492 -2.13 -8.84 8.20
C ASN A 492 -3.16 -9.63 7.37
N PRO A 493 -2.73 -10.70 6.68
CA PRO A 493 -3.60 -11.54 5.87
C PRO A 493 -4.67 -12.32 6.64
N ASP A 494 -4.60 -12.35 7.97
CA ASP A 494 -5.58 -13.03 8.83
C ASP A 494 -6.79 -12.15 9.19
N LEU A 495 -6.80 -10.88 8.75
CA LEU A 495 -7.95 -10.00 8.92
C LEU A 495 -9.11 -10.46 8.03
N THR A 496 -10.34 -10.26 8.53
CA THR A 496 -11.55 -10.49 7.73
C THR A 496 -11.97 -9.24 6.97
N SER A 497 -12.58 -9.43 5.81
CA SER A 497 -13.15 -8.35 5.00
C SER A 497 -14.23 -7.56 5.77
N GLU A 498 -14.98 -8.24 6.64
CA GLU A 498 -15.96 -7.62 7.52
C GLU A 498 -15.31 -6.63 8.49
N LYS A 499 -14.26 -7.04 9.20
CA LYS A 499 -13.53 -6.19 10.15
C LYS A 499 -12.88 -4.99 9.46
N VAL A 500 -12.29 -5.21 8.29
CA VAL A 500 -11.66 -4.14 7.51
C VAL A 500 -12.67 -3.15 6.96
N SER A 501 -13.86 -3.62 6.53
CA SER A 501 -14.94 -2.73 6.08
C SER A 501 -15.48 -1.87 7.22
N GLU A 502 -15.68 -2.47 8.40
CA GLU A 502 -16.10 -1.73 9.59
C GLU A 502 -15.10 -0.63 9.97
N GLU A 503 -13.80 -0.95 9.99
CA GLU A 503 -12.72 0.01 10.24
C GLU A 503 -12.81 1.19 9.28
N TRP A 504 -12.94 0.93 7.97
CA TRP A 504 -13.02 1.97 6.95
C TRP A 504 -14.29 2.82 7.09
N VAL A 505 -15.45 2.19 7.36
CA VAL A 505 -16.72 2.91 7.53
C VAL A 505 -16.66 3.86 8.73
N ARG A 506 -16.11 3.40 9.87
CA ARG A 506 -15.94 4.23 11.07
C ARG A 506 -15.07 5.46 10.81
N MET A 507 -13.98 5.30 10.06
CA MET A 507 -13.06 6.39 9.73
C MET A 507 -13.59 7.33 8.64
N THR A 508 -14.51 6.85 7.80
CA THR A 508 -14.95 7.57 6.59
C THR A 508 -16.31 8.22 6.76
N PHE A 509 -17.24 7.57 7.44
CA PHE A 509 -18.63 8.03 7.53
C PHE A 509 -19.07 8.34 8.96
N SER A 510 -19.11 7.33 9.84
CA SER A 510 -19.72 7.48 11.17
C SER A 510 -19.33 6.35 12.10
N ASN A 511 -19.35 6.65 13.41
CA ASN A 511 -19.27 5.65 14.48
C ASN A 511 -20.64 5.22 15.02
N ARG A 512 -21.75 5.61 14.37
CA ARG A 512 -23.09 5.13 14.71
C ARG A 512 -23.28 3.71 14.18
N GLU A 513 -23.69 2.79 15.05
CA GLU A 513 -23.80 1.35 14.72
C GLU A 513 -24.81 1.09 13.58
N ASP A 514 -25.95 1.81 13.54
CA ASP A 514 -26.94 1.67 12.49
C ASP A 514 -26.39 2.07 11.09
N VAL A 515 -25.52 3.07 11.02
CA VAL A 515 -24.86 3.50 9.79
C VAL A 515 -23.79 2.48 9.38
N ILE A 516 -22.99 2.03 10.36
CA ILE A 516 -21.93 1.03 10.15
C ILE A 516 -22.52 -0.26 9.57
N ASP A 517 -23.54 -0.82 10.21
CA ASP A 517 -24.16 -2.08 9.78
C ASP A 517 -24.76 -1.97 8.38
N SER A 518 -25.41 -0.84 8.08
CA SER A 518 -26.02 -0.62 6.77
C SER A 518 -24.98 -0.55 5.65
N ILE A 519 -23.92 0.25 5.82
CA ILE A 519 -22.87 0.43 4.80
C ILE A 519 -22.03 -0.84 4.68
N LYS A 520 -21.62 -1.44 5.80
CA LYS A 520 -20.85 -2.69 5.84
C LYS A 520 -21.57 -3.82 5.10
N ARG A 521 -22.87 -4.00 5.37
CA ARG A 521 -23.68 -5.01 4.68
C ARG A 521 -23.75 -4.76 3.17
N MET A 522 -23.98 -3.52 2.75
CA MET A 522 -23.98 -3.15 1.33
C MET A 522 -22.63 -3.45 0.67
N MET A 523 -21.51 -3.12 1.31
CA MET A 523 -20.17 -3.40 0.80
C MET A 523 -19.93 -4.91 0.64
N LEU A 524 -20.18 -5.70 1.68
CA LEU A 524 -19.86 -7.13 1.70
C LEU A 524 -20.62 -7.95 0.65
N ILE A 525 -21.85 -7.57 0.31
CA ILE A 525 -22.64 -8.27 -0.73
C ILE A 525 -22.36 -7.75 -2.14
N SER A 526 -21.69 -6.61 -2.30
CA SER A 526 -21.57 -5.91 -3.59
C SER A 526 -20.79 -6.69 -4.63
N ARG A 527 -19.71 -7.39 -4.24
CA ARG A 527 -18.94 -8.24 -5.17
C ARG A 527 -19.81 -9.36 -5.74
N GLU A 528 -20.51 -10.09 -4.89
CA GLU A 528 -21.34 -11.22 -5.33
C GLU A 528 -22.50 -10.75 -6.21
N ALA A 529 -23.08 -9.60 -5.90
CA ALA A 529 -24.08 -8.98 -6.75
C ALA A 529 -23.52 -8.66 -8.14
N ALA A 530 -22.33 -8.05 -8.22
CA ALA A 530 -21.68 -7.77 -9.50
C ALA A 530 -21.37 -9.04 -10.29
N VAL A 531 -20.84 -10.07 -9.64
CA VAL A 531 -20.57 -11.37 -10.27
C VAL A 531 -21.83 -11.97 -10.87
N ASN A 532 -22.95 -11.92 -10.16
CA ASN A 532 -24.22 -12.53 -10.58
C ASN A 532 -24.85 -11.88 -11.81
N TYR A 533 -24.58 -10.60 -12.10
CA TYR A 533 -25.12 -9.96 -13.30
C TYR A 533 -24.09 -9.73 -14.42
N MET A 534 -22.80 -9.95 -14.15
CA MET A 534 -21.74 -9.77 -15.14
C MET A 534 -21.24 -11.09 -15.73
N ILE A 535 -21.52 -12.22 -15.09
CA ILE A 535 -21.07 -13.56 -15.53
C ILE A 535 -22.32 -14.42 -15.72
N ASP A 536 -22.49 -14.97 -16.93
CA ASP A 536 -23.52 -15.95 -17.27
C ASP A 536 -23.18 -17.35 -16.69
#